data_a1a8818efe519748c68504246001cecf
#
_entry.id   a1a8818efe519748c68504246001cecf
#
_cell.length_a   1.000
_cell.length_b   1.000
_cell.length_c   1.000
_cell.angle_alpha   90.00
_cell.angle_beta   90.00
_cell.angle_gamma   90.00
#
_symmetry.space_group_name_H-M   'P 1'
#
loop_
_entity.id
_entity.type
_entity.pdbx_description
1 polymer ?
#
loop_
_entity_poly.entity_id
_entity_poly.type
_entity_poly.pdbx_seq_one_letter_code
_entity_poly.pdbx_strand_id
1 'polypeptide(L)'
;MSSKAAAHSGEWTRIRPKGVYFHLDENVNVNKEQFEMAAEMNEIAKPAANEVLLITSGDLRLSANQVCWPAQRDMEATLTAAFAQKGFKLVRAHAYNDVEKHGFISSQRQGMDVFMKIHPEAKLVFATAAWQYSHHVLPGLRSHKGPILTVANWSGQWPGLVGLLNLNGSLTKAGRKYSSIWSKDFTDEFFLKGLDEWLSDGKISHDLSHVHDLDRSKLPEESAAMGAQLASDLKYRKTIMGIFDEGCMGMYNAIIDDELLNPAGIYKERLSQSALVAKMRTVSDPEAHGVYDWLVAKGVKFAFGKDAATELTLDQVLEQCKMYIAAVRIAKDYGCDVIGIQYQQGLKDMAPASDLAEGMLNNAERPPVFAEGTKEELFAGRPVVHFNEVDECAGTDALITNRCWKALGLDPSTTLHDVRWGEHYKGDGLDAFVWLLQISGAAPASHFVGGYSGATSERQPAMYFPLGGGSLKGIGKPGEIVWSRVFVEGGSLHADMGRGTVVSLPPAETERRWKETTTQWPIVHAILHGVSQNQLMARHKANHVNVAYAPSVEMADKALATKAAMLAELGVRVHLCGVGQA
;
A
#
# COMPACT_ATOMS: atom_id res chain seq x y z
N MET A 1 -68.55 33.36 10.72
CA MET A 1 -67.56 34.26 11.29
C MET A 1 -66.22 33.98 10.60
N SER A 2 -65.80 34.97 9.83
CA SER A 2 -64.65 34.96 8.92
C SER A 2 -63.35 35.22 9.72
N SER A 3 -62.28 34.47 9.49
CA SER A 3 -60.94 34.96 9.77
C SER A 3 -60.02 34.69 8.60
N LYS A 4 -59.58 35.79 8.01
CA LYS A 4 -58.63 35.91 6.89
C LYS A 4 -57.24 35.41 7.37
N ALA A 5 -56.63 34.48 6.61
CA ALA A 5 -55.21 34.23 6.66
C ALA A 5 -54.47 35.21 5.78
N ALA A 6 -53.58 36.00 6.33
CA ALA A 6 -52.73 36.94 5.61
C ALA A 6 -51.48 36.19 5.09
N ALA A 7 -51.31 36.24 3.76
CA ALA A 7 -50.08 35.78 3.10
C ALA A 7 -48.98 36.82 3.31
N HIS A 8 -47.91 36.49 3.97
CA HIS A 8 -46.67 37.26 3.97
C HIS A 8 -45.78 36.77 2.82
N SER A 9 -45.73 37.53 1.74
CA SER A 9 -44.74 37.45 0.70
C SER A 9 -43.47 38.15 1.23
N GLY A 10 -42.54 37.40 1.76
CA GLY A 10 -41.19 37.92 2.13
C GLY A 10 -40.30 37.94 0.89
N GLU A 11 -40.05 39.11 0.34
CA GLU A 11 -38.96 39.33 -0.62
C GLU A 11 -37.63 39.02 0.05
N TRP A 12 -36.92 38.01 -0.47
CA TRP A 12 -35.54 37.79 -0.14
C TRP A 12 -34.66 38.82 -0.82
N THR A 13 -34.36 39.93 -0.14
CA THR A 13 -33.32 40.87 -0.54
C THR A 13 -31.96 40.16 -0.51
N ARG A 14 -31.34 40.00 -1.68
CA ARG A 14 -29.96 39.53 -1.83
C ARG A 14 -29.05 40.46 -1.05
N ILE A 15 -28.62 40.05 0.12
CA ILE A 15 -27.51 40.66 0.84
C ILE A 15 -26.24 40.32 0.04
N ARG A 16 -25.72 41.28 -0.71
CA ARG A 16 -24.35 41.18 -1.23
C ARG A 16 -23.43 41.25 -0.01
N PRO A 17 -22.49 40.29 0.18
CA PRO A 17 -21.50 40.42 1.21
C PRO A 17 -20.70 41.71 0.91
N LYS A 18 -20.72 42.67 1.82
CA LYS A 18 -19.78 43.79 1.81
C LYS A 18 -18.40 43.17 1.87
N GLY A 19 -17.59 43.39 0.84
CA GLY A 19 -16.21 42.97 0.80
C GLY A 19 -15.51 43.44 2.09
N VAL A 20 -14.99 42.51 2.83
CA VAL A 20 -14.03 42.79 3.88
C VAL A 20 -12.77 43.24 3.16
N TYR A 21 -12.63 44.56 2.98
CA TYR A 21 -11.35 45.12 2.60
C TYR A 21 -10.44 44.98 3.82
N PHE A 22 -9.51 44.05 3.77
CA PHE A 22 -8.35 44.08 4.63
C PHE A 22 -7.59 45.35 4.22
N HIS A 23 -7.62 46.38 5.05
CA HIS A 23 -6.61 47.40 4.98
C HIS A 23 -5.29 46.70 5.28
N LEU A 24 -4.53 46.44 4.23
CA LEU A 24 -3.12 46.12 4.37
C LEU A 24 -2.48 47.39 4.93
N ASP A 25 -2.06 47.34 6.17
CA ASP A 25 -1.25 48.37 6.78
C ASP A 25 0.02 48.49 5.91
N GLU A 26 0.23 49.60 5.26
CA GLU A 26 1.35 49.85 4.33
C GLU A 26 2.74 49.76 5.00
N ASN A 27 2.79 49.36 6.27
CA ASN A 27 4.00 49.17 7.07
C ASN A 27 4.34 47.73 7.46
N VAL A 28 3.66 46.72 6.91
CA VAL A 28 4.11 45.34 7.12
C VAL A 28 5.30 45.09 6.19
N ASN A 29 6.47 44.98 6.78
CA ASN A 29 7.78 44.73 6.15
C ASN A 29 7.87 43.28 5.58
N VAL A 30 6.77 42.73 5.04
CA VAL A 30 6.66 41.38 4.46
C VAL A 30 7.54 41.24 3.22
N ASN A 31 7.83 42.36 2.55
CA ASN A 31 8.59 42.33 1.30
C ASN A 31 10.09 42.04 1.48
N LYS A 32 10.68 42.36 2.63
CA LYS A 32 12.14 42.23 2.77
C LYS A 32 12.56 40.80 3.04
N GLU A 33 11.87 40.09 3.94
CA GLU A 33 12.17 38.69 4.21
C GLU A 33 11.81 37.75 3.02
N GLN A 34 10.72 38.06 2.29
CA GLN A 34 10.39 37.31 1.07
C GLN A 34 11.37 37.61 -0.07
N PHE A 35 11.87 38.84 -0.20
CA PHE A 35 12.93 39.19 -1.17
C PHE A 35 14.28 38.61 -0.75
N GLU A 36 14.61 38.60 0.54
CA GLU A 36 15.84 37.96 1.06
C GLU A 36 15.78 36.43 0.84
N MET A 37 14.67 35.75 1.13
CA MET A 37 14.48 34.34 0.80
C MET A 37 14.55 34.05 -0.70
N ALA A 38 13.97 34.90 -1.55
CA ALA A 38 14.08 34.74 -3.01
C ALA A 38 15.50 35.03 -3.51
N ALA A 39 16.23 35.91 -2.84
CA ALA A 39 17.66 36.17 -3.11
C ALA A 39 18.53 35.01 -2.66
N GLU A 40 18.28 34.43 -1.49
CA GLU A 40 18.98 33.23 -1.01
C GLU A 40 18.76 31.99 -1.93
N MET A 41 17.57 31.83 -2.50
CA MET A 41 17.30 30.80 -3.51
C MET A 41 18.10 30.98 -4.81
N ASN A 42 18.50 32.22 -5.15
CA ASN A 42 19.35 32.49 -6.31
C ASN A 42 20.84 32.22 -6.05
N GLU A 43 21.26 31.96 -4.80
CA GLU A 43 22.65 31.70 -4.44
C GLU A 43 23.00 30.19 -4.38
N ILE A 44 21.99 29.29 -4.52
CA ILE A 44 22.29 27.85 -4.54
C ILE A 44 23.04 27.52 -5.82
N ALA A 45 24.31 27.16 -5.67
CA ALA A 45 25.16 26.83 -6.79
C ALA A 45 24.60 25.62 -7.60
N LYS A 46 24.55 25.78 -8.92
CA LYS A 46 24.20 24.66 -9.79
C LYS A 46 25.32 23.61 -9.73
N PRO A 47 24.99 22.32 -9.53
CA PRO A 47 26.00 21.26 -9.59
C PRO A 47 26.76 21.26 -10.92
N ALA A 48 28.01 20.75 -10.90
CA ALA A 48 28.78 20.57 -12.12
C ALA A 48 28.03 19.66 -13.11
N ALA A 49 28.31 19.79 -14.42
CA ALA A 49 27.59 19.05 -15.46
C ALA A 49 27.66 17.53 -15.30
N ASN A 50 28.72 17.03 -14.69
CA ASN A 50 28.92 15.61 -14.37
C ASN A 50 28.64 15.27 -12.90
N GLU A 51 27.98 16.15 -12.14
CA GLU A 51 27.58 15.91 -10.77
C GLU A 51 26.07 15.61 -10.70
N VAL A 52 25.73 14.53 -9.99
CA VAL A 52 24.36 14.08 -9.74
C VAL A 52 24.15 14.00 -8.24
N LEU A 53 23.04 14.53 -7.76
CA LEU A 53 22.73 14.53 -6.34
C LEU A 53 21.97 13.26 -5.94
N LEU A 54 22.34 12.66 -4.81
CA LEU A 54 21.69 11.51 -4.21
C LEU A 54 20.89 11.92 -2.98
N ILE A 55 19.65 11.50 -2.91
CA ILE A 55 18.81 11.55 -1.72
C ILE A 55 18.28 10.16 -1.39
N THR A 56 17.96 9.93 -0.12
CA THR A 56 17.23 8.73 0.33
C THR A 56 16.32 9.07 1.50
N SER A 57 15.16 8.44 1.54
CA SER A 57 14.22 8.52 2.65
C SER A 57 14.19 7.19 3.39
N GLY A 58 13.81 7.21 4.65
CA GLY A 58 13.66 6.03 5.48
C GLY A 58 12.28 5.93 6.11
N ASP A 59 12.21 5.05 7.08
CA ASP A 59 11.03 4.78 7.91
C ASP A 59 10.80 5.91 8.93
N LEU A 60 9.59 6.00 9.47
CA LEU A 60 9.28 6.81 10.65
C LEU A 60 9.95 6.24 11.92
N ARG A 61 10.17 4.92 11.96
CA ARG A 61 10.71 4.19 13.10
C ARG A 61 12.23 4.19 13.06
N LEU A 62 12.85 4.80 14.09
CA LEU A 62 14.31 4.89 14.22
C LEU A 62 14.99 3.51 14.18
N SER A 63 14.42 2.52 14.86
CA SER A 63 14.93 1.15 14.89
C SER A 63 15.02 0.52 13.49
N ALA A 64 14.03 0.73 12.64
CA ALA A 64 14.03 0.24 11.27
C ALA A 64 15.14 0.91 10.44
N ASN A 65 15.29 2.22 10.57
CA ASN A 65 16.36 2.97 9.90
C ASN A 65 17.75 2.47 10.30
N GLN A 66 17.97 2.26 11.61
CA GLN A 66 19.25 1.77 12.12
C GLN A 66 19.59 0.37 11.59
N VAL A 67 18.62 -0.54 11.59
CA VAL A 67 18.81 -1.92 11.13
C VAL A 67 19.04 -1.99 9.62
N CYS A 68 18.34 -1.16 8.82
CA CYS A 68 18.44 -1.18 7.35
C CYS A 68 19.62 -0.34 6.82
N TRP A 69 20.20 0.56 7.62
CA TRP A 69 21.22 1.48 7.15
C TRP A 69 22.47 0.81 6.52
N PRO A 70 23.02 -0.29 7.05
CA PRO A 70 24.16 -0.95 6.41
C PRO A 70 23.86 -1.34 4.96
N ALA A 71 22.69 -1.92 4.66
CA ALA A 71 22.32 -2.30 3.31
C ALA A 71 22.13 -1.08 2.38
N GLN A 72 21.58 0.01 2.92
CA GLN A 72 21.47 1.27 2.17
C GLN A 72 22.83 1.85 1.82
N ARG A 73 23.75 1.91 2.79
CA ARG A 73 25.12 2.38 2.59
C ARG A 73 25.86 1.57 1.52
N ASP A 74 25.74 0.25 1.58
CA ASP A 74 26.42 -0.66 0.66
C ASP A 74 25.83 -0.52 -0.77
N MET A 75 24.50 -0.37 -0.88
CA MET A 75 23.83 -0.01 -2.14
C MET A 75 24.35 1.32 -2.71
N GLU A 76 24.42 2.37 -1.88
CA GLU A 76 24.90 3.68 -2.32
C GLU A 76 26.36 3.64 -2.80
N ALA A 77 27.21 2.86 -2.15
CA ALA A 77 28.60 2.68 -2.57
C ALA A 77 28.70 2.01 -3.95
N THR A 78 27.92 0.94 -4.18
CA THR A 78 27.89 0.23 -5.46
C THR A 78 27.31 1.12 -6.56
N LEU A 79 26.24 1.84 -6.28
CA LEU A 79 25.62 2.79 -7.22
C LEU A 79 26.60 3.93 -7.58
N THR A 80 27.34 4.47 -6.59
CA THR A 80 28.35 5.50 -6.80
C THR A 80 29.45 5.00 -7.75
N ALA A 81 29.89 3.75 -7.61
CA ALA A 81 30.85 3.15 -8.52
C ALA A 81 30.31 3.02 -9.96
N ALA A 82 29.03 2.65 -10.14
CA ALA A 82 28.39 2.58 -11.45
C ALA A 82 28.33 3.95 -12.13
N PHE A 83 27.98 5.03 -11.40
CA PHE A 83 28.01 6.39 -11.93
C PHE A 83 29.43 6.84 -12.31
N ALA A 84 30.43 6.50 -11.47
CA ALA A 84 31.82 6.84 -11.74
C ALA A 84 32.34 6.19 -13.02
N GLN A 85 31.94 4.95 -13.33
CA GLN A 85 32.27 4.27 -14.59
C GLN A 85 31.74 5.01 -15.82
N LYS A 86 30.64 5.77 -15.66
CA LYS A 86 30.06 6.63 -16.70
C LYS A 86 30.62 8.06 -16.71
N GLY A 87 31.62 8.37 -15.88
CA GLY A 87 32.23 9.70 -15.78
C GLY A 87 31.43 10.70 -14.93
N PHE A 88 30.46 10.23 -14.16
CA PHE A 88 29.64 11.06 -13.30
C PHE A 88 29.98 10.85 -11.82
N LYS A 89 29.86 11.91 -11.03
CA LYS A 89 30.04 11.91 -9.59
C LYS A 89 28.66 11.92 -8.91
N LEU A 90 28.33 10.84 -8.23
CA LEU A 90 27.11 10.76 -7.41
C LEU A 90 27.44 11.29 -6.00
N VAL A 91 26.77 12.36 -5.58
CA VAL A 91 27.04 13.09 -4.33
C VAL A 91 25.80 13.08 -3.44
N ARG A 92 25.95 12.63 -2.20
CA ARG A 92 24.89 12.72 -1.22
C ARG A 92 24.52 14.17 -0.92
N ALA A 93 23.22 14.51 -1.06
CA ALA A 93 22.71 15.87 -0.78
C ALA A 93 22.44 16.12 0.71
N HIS A 94 22.52 15.10 1.55
CA HIS A 94 22.33 15.23 3.02
C HIS A 94 23.30 14.33 3.78
N ALA A 95 23.66 14.75 4.96
CA ALA A 95 24.68 14.06 5.78
C ALA A 95 24.13 12.79 6.45
N TYR A 96 25.06 11.94 6.88
CA TYR A 96 24.80 10.91 7.88
C TYR A 96 24.53 11.55 9.24
N ASN A 97 23.57 11.02 9.99
CA ASN A 97 23.26 11.47 11.34
C ASN A 97 23.98 10.58 12.36
N ASP A 98 25.05 11.11 12.96
CA ASP A 98 25.87 10.37 13.95
C ASP A 98 25.12 10.07 15.25
N VAL A 99 24.09 10.84 15.58
CA VAL A 99 23.27 10.60 16.77
C VAL A 99 22.28 9.45 16.53
N GLU A 100 21.56 9.50 15.42
CA GLU A 100 20.55 8.49 15.05
C GLU A 100 21.16 7.26 14.37
N LYS A 101 22.45 7.29 14.01
CA LYS A 101 23.19 6.18 13.39
C LYS A 101 22.63 5.70 12.04
N HIS A 102 22.09 6.61 11.25
CA HIS A 102 21.68 6.37 9.87
C HIS A 102 21.78 7.65 9.03
N GLY A 103 21.69 7.51 7.71
CA GLY A 103 21.72 8.63 6.78
C GLY A 103 20.41 8.82 6.01
N PHE A 104 19.28 8.29 6.46
CA PHE A 104 17.98 8.51 5.83
C PHE A 104 17.39 9.87 6.22
N ILE A 105 16.66 10.49 5.30
CA ILE A 105 15.68 11.54 5.64
C ILE A 105 14.52 10.83 6.34
N SER A 106 14.24 11.17 7.61
CA SER A 106 13.27 10.48 8.48
C SER A 106 12.07 11.33 8.90
N SER A 107 11.94 12.54 8.36
CA SER A 107 10.77 13.39 8.57
C SER A 107 10.54 14.35 7.40
N GLN A 108 9.31 14.86 7.26
CA GLN A 108 8.98 15.87 6.27
C GLN A 108 9.78 17.16 6.46
N ARG A 109 10.00 17.59 7.72
CA ARG A 109 10.76 18.80 8.02
C ARG A 109 12.19 18.66 7.53
N GLN A 110 12.84 17.55 7.85
CA GLN A 110 14.19 17.26 7.37
C GLN A 110 14.26 17.22 5.83
N GLY A 111 13.25 16.60 5.18
CA GLY A 111 13.16 16.59 3.72
C GLY A 111 13.08 18.01 3.14
N MET A 112 12.24 18.88 3.70
CA MET A 112 12.13 20.27 3.28
C MET A 112 13.47 21.01 3.46
N ASP A 113 14.16 20.83 4.59
CA ASP A 113 15.45 21.45 4.88
C ASP A 113 16.55 21.01 3.91
N VAL A 114 16.53 19.74 3.49
CA VAL A 114 17.44 19.22 2.46
C VAL A 114 17.16 19.86 1.10
N PHE A 115 15.90 19.90 0.69
CA PHE A 115 15.53 20.47 -0.61
C PHE A 115 15.73 21.98 -0.71
N MET A 116 15.72 22.73 0.39
CA MET A 116 16.11 24.16 0.40
C MET A 116 17.58 24.37 0.01
N LYS A 117 18.42 23.33 0.08
CA LYS A 117 19.84 23.39 -0.27
C LYS A 117 20.15 22.75 -1.63
N ILE A 118 19.16 22.21 -2.32
CA ILE A 118 19.31 21.54 -3.63
C ILE A 118 18.90 22.53 -4.73
N HIS A 119 19.79 22.71 -5.71
CA HIS A 119 19.45 23.50 -6.90
C HIS A 119 18.24 22.87 -7.62
N PRO A 120 17.18 23.64 -7.92
CA PRO A 120 15.90 23.08 -8.41
C PRO A 120 16.01 22.35 -9.75
N GLU A 121 17.06 22.57 -10.53
CA GLU A 121 17.30 21.90 -11.82
C GLU A 121 18.38 20.82 -11.75
N ALA A 122 18.90 20.47 -10.58
CA ALA A 122 19.90 19.44 -10.43
C ALA A 122 19.38 18.08 -10.96
N LYS A 123 20.27 17.25 -11.55
CA LYS A 123 19.96 15.83 -11.74
C LYS A 123 19.89 15.16 -10.37
N LEU A 124 18.79 14.50 -10.08
CA LEU A 124 18.50 13.95 -8.75
C LEU A 124 18.23 12.44 -8.82
N VAL A 125 18.95 11.69 -8.03
CA VAL A 125 18.74 10.25 -7.82
C VAL A 125 18.13 10.05 -6.43
N PHE A 126 16.99 9.37 -6.39
CA PHE A 126 16.46 8.78 -5.16
C PHE A 126 16.81 7.29 -5.15
N ALA A 127 17.61 6.84 -4.19
CA ALA A 127 18.01 5.45 -4.08
C ALA A 127 17.51 4.84 -2.77
N THR A 128 16.94 3.63 -2.81
CA THR A 128 16.45 2.95 -1.62
C THR A 128 16.71 1.44 -1.65
N ALA A 129 17.25 0.93 -0.53
CA ALA A 129 17.37 -0.49 -0.23
C ALA A 129 16.38 -0.94 0.84
N ALA A 130 15.55 -0.03 1.39
CA ALA A 130 14.67 -0.29 2.51
C ALA A 130 13.28 0.33 2.30
N TRP A 131 12.36 0.08 3.24
CA TRP A 131 11.11 0.81 3.30
C TRP A 131 11.34 2.29 3.55
N GLN A 132 10.51 3.12 2.93
CA GLN A 132 10.59 4.57 3.06
C GLN A 132 9.19 5.22 3.06
N TYR A 133 9.08 6.33 3.75
CA TYR A 133 7.91 7.20 3.74
C TYR A 133 8.05 8.24 2.63
N SER A 134 7.24 8.15 1.58
CA SER A 134 7.27 9.12 0.48
C SER A 134 6.95 10.54 0.95
N HIS A 135 6.16 10.70 2.01
CA HIS A 135 5.84 11.98 2.63
C HIS A 135 7.07 12.78 3.08
N HIS A 136 8.18 12.12 3.45
CA HIS A 136 9.39 12.80 3.88
C HIS A 136 10.03 13.63 2.77
N VAL A 137 9.99 13.16 1.53
CA VAL A 137 10.69 13.79 0.39
C VAL A 137 9.75 14.39 -0.64
N LEU A 138 8.48 14.01 -0.63
CA LEU A 138 7.49 14.44 -1.64
C LEU A 138 7.33 15.97 -1.73
N PRO A 139 7.32 16.76 -0.62
CA PRO A 139 7.23 18.21 -0.71
C PRO A 139 8.33 18.82 -1.59
N GLY A 140 9.57 18.37 -1.41
CA GLY A 140 10.71 18.79 -2.22
C GLY A 140 10.67 18.26 -3.65
N LEU A 141 10.37 16.98 -3.84
CA LEU A 141 10.26 16.38 -5.17
C LEU A 141 9.15 17.02 -6.01
N ARG A 142 8.06 17.48 -5.41
CA ARG A 142 6.97 18.16 -6.12
C ARG A 142 7.42 19.50 -6.71
N SER A 143 8.27 20.23 -6.04
CA SER A 143 8.79 21.53 -6.50
C SER A 143 10.05 21.42 -7.34
N HIS A 144 10.75 20.30 -7.30
CA HIS A 144 11.98 20.06 -8.06
C HIS A 144 11.71 20.05 -9.58
N LYS A 145 12.54 20.69 -10.37
CA LYS A 145 12.36 20.88 -11.83
C LYS A 145 13.28 19.99 -12.66
N GLY A 146 14.40 19.56 -12.10
CA GLY A 146 15.39 18.71 -12.77
C GLY A 146 14.90 17.29 -12.97
N PRO A 147 15.66 16.47 -13.75
CA PRO A 147 15.38 15.06 -13.93
C PRO A 147 15.47 14.28 -12.61
N ILE A 148 14.50 13.41 -12.37
CA ILE A 148 14.44 12.53 -11.20
C ILE A 148 14.60 11.08 -11.66
N LEU A 149 15.56 10.36 -11.08
CA LEU A 149 15.72 8.91 -11.22
C LEU A 149 15.45 8.23 -9.88
N THR A 150 14.55 7.28 -9.85
CA THR A 150 14.32 6.41 -8.69
C THR A 150 15.03 5.07 -8.90
N VAL A 151 15.77 4.60 -7.90
CA VAL A 151 16.61 3.41 -7.98
C VAL A 151 16.37 2.52 -6.77
N ALA A 152 16.23 1.20 -6.98
CA ALA A 152 16.26 0.20 -5.92
C ALA A 152 17.18 -0.97 -6.27
N ASN A 153 17.73 -1.60 -5.23
CA ASN A 153 18.42 -2.87 -5.39
C ASN A 153 17.42 -4.02 -5.55
N TRP A 154 17.70 -4.97 -6.46
CA TRP A 154 16.90 -6.18 -6.65
C TRP A 154 17.25 -7.20 -5.56
N SER A 155 16.61 -7.07 -4.40
CA SER A 155 16.83 -7.91 -3.23
C SER A 155 15.54 -8.08 -2.45
N GLY A 156 15.32 -9.27 -1.91
CA GLY A 156 14.22 -9.55 -1.00
C GLY A 156 14.51 -9.23 0.47
N GLN A 157 15.77 -9.05 0.85
CA GLN A 157 16.20 -8.92 2.23
C GLN A 157 15.53 -7.75 2.97
N TRP A 158 15.52 -6.57 2.34
CA TRP A 158 14.82 -5.40 2.83
C TRP A 158 13.81 -4.93 1.79
N PRO A 159 12.75 -4.20 2.18
CA PRO A 159 11.69 -3.79 1.26
C PRO A 159 12.09 -2.60 0.35
N GLY A 160 13.26 -2.68 -0.30
CA GLY A 160 13.75 -1.64 -1.21
C GLY A 160 12.91 -1.50 -2.48
N LEU A 161 12.54 -2.62 -3.11
CA LEU A 161 11.64 -2.62 -4.26
C LEU A 161 10.25 -2.07 -3.89
N VAL A 162 9.76 -2.46 -2.72
CA VAL A 162 8.50 -1.97 -2.14
C VAL A 162 8.57 -0.45 -1.90
N GLY A 163 9.68 0.03 -1.32
CA GLY A 163 9.94 1.45 -1.12
C GLY A 163 10.03 2.25 -2.42
N LEU A 164 10.66 1.69 -3.46
CA LEU A 164 10.72 2.29 -4.79
C LEU A 164 9.31 2.45 -5.39
N LEU A 165 8.51 1.37 -5.39
CA LEU A 165 7.16 1.36 -5.95
C LEU A 165 6.23 2.31 -5.19
N ASN A 166 6.35 2.43 -3.86
CA ASN A 166 5.67 3.45 -3.08
C ASN A 166 5.99 4.86 -3.59
N LEU A 167 7.27 5.20 -3.76
CA LEU A 167 7.65 6.54 -4.23
C LEU A 167 7.18 6.77 -5.66
N ASN A 168 7.33 5.79 -6.56
CA ASN A 168 6.90 5.88 -7.95
C ASN A 168 5.39 6.16 -8.06
N GLY A 169 4.57 5.44 -7.30
CA GLY A 169 3.13 5.69 -7.20
C GLY A 169 2.82 7.08 -6.62
N SER A 170 3.56 7.52 -5.60
CA SER A 170 3.40 8.83 -4.98
C SER A 170 3.74 9.98 -5.94
N LEU A 171 4.81 9.84 -6.73
CA LEU A 171 5.18 10.80 -7.77
C LEU A 171 4.13 10.82 -8.90
N THR A 172 3.62 9.66 -9.31
CA THR A 172 2.55 9.53 -10.30
C THR A 172 1.30 10.28 -9.85
N LYS A 173 0.79 10.00 -8.64
CA LYS A 173 -0.35 10.71 -8.06
C LYS A 173 -0.11 12.22 -7.96
N ALA A 174 1.12 12.62 -7.61
CA ALA A 174 1.51 14.04 -7.53
C ALA A 174 1.69 14.71 -8.90
N GLY A 175 1.52 14.00 -10.02
CA GLY A 175 1.72 14.52 -11.38
C GLY A 175 3.17 14.84 -11.71
N ARG A 176 4.15 14.22 -11.03
CA ARG A 176 5.58 14.44 -11.25
C ARG A 176 6.16 13.40 -12.21
N LYS A 177 6.88 13.88 -13.22
CA LYS A 177 7.65 13.02 -14.13
C LYS A 177 8.90 12.51 -13.43
N TYR A 178 9.20 11.26 -13.62
CA TYR A 178 10.39 10.59 -13.10
C TYR A 178 10.78 9.45 -14.05
N SER A 179 11.98 8.94 -13.90
CA SER A 179 12.44 7.66 -14.45
C SER A 179 12.70 6.70 -13.30
N SER A 180 12.63 5.42 -13.56
CA SER A 180 12.82 4.38 -12.55
C SER A 180 13.67 3.26 -13.10
N ILE A 181 14.56 2.69 -12.28
CA ILE A 181 15.40 1.57 -12.65
C ILE A 181 15.75 0.73 -11.42
N TRP A 182 16.08 -0.53 -11.63
CA TRP A 182 16.42 -1.49 -10.59
C TRP A 182 17.48 -2.45 -11.07
N SER A 183 18.29 -2.99 -10.15
CA SER A 183 19.33 -3.96 -10.45
C SER A 183 19.71 -4.71 -9.18
N LYS A 184 20.30 -5.89 -9.35
CA LYS A 184 20.86 -6.63 -8.21
C LYS A 184 22.17 -6.01 -7.72
N ASP A 185 23.03 -5.61 -8.64
CA ASP A 185 24.39 -5.14 -8.36
C ASP A 185 24.84 -3.95 -9.23
N PHE A 186 23.91 -3.38 -10.02
CA PHE A 186 24.12 -2.22 -10.89
C PHE A 186 25.16 -2.42 -12.00
N THR A 187 25.41 -3.68 -12.39
CA THR A 187 26.37 -4.05 -13.46
C THR A 187 25.70 -4.69 -14.66
N ASP A 188 24.43 -5.08 -14.56
CA ASP A 188 23.69 -5.73 -15.64
C ASP A 188 23.40 -4.76 -16.80
N GLU A 189 23.21 -5.32 -18.00
CA GLU A 189 22.98 -4.58 -19.24
C GLU A 189 21.73 -3.68 -19.16
N PHE A 190 20.63 -4.18 -18.55
CA PHE A 190 19.40 -3.41 -18.39
C PHE A 190 19.65 -2.13 -17.60
N PHE A 191 20.36 -2.25 -16.46
CA PHE A 191 20.68 -1.10 -15.62
C PHE A 191 21.63 -0.12 -16.33
N LEU A 192 22.73 -0.62 -16.91
CA LEU A 192 23.75 0.23 -17.52
C LEU A 192 23.20 0.98 -18.74
N LYS A 193 22.34 0.35 -19.55
CA LYS A 193 21.67 0.99 -20.68
C LYS A 193 20.70 2.08 -20.21
N GLY A 194 19.85 1.78 -19.23
CA GLY A 194 18.92 2.77 -18.70
C GLY A 194 19.63 3.94 -18.01
N LEU A 195 20.74 3.68 -17.32
CA LEU A 195 21.57 4.73 -16.73
C LEU A 195 22.14 5.65 -17.82
N ASP A 196 22.66 5.12 -18.92
CA ASP A 196 23.16 5.91 -20.06
C ASP A 196 22.06 6.78 -20.67
N GLU A 197 20.86 6.22 -20.91
CA GLU A 197 19.70 6.97 -21.39
C GLU A 197 19.33 8.12 -20.44
N TRP A 198 19.29 7.87 -19.14
CA TRP A 198 18.93 8.90 -18.18
C TRP A 198 20.01 9.98 -18.03
N LEU A 199 21.28 9.61 -18.05
CA LEU A 199 22.39 10.57 -17.96
C LEU A 199 22.43 11.51 -19.17
N SER A 200 22.11 11.01 -20.39
CA SER A 200 22.05 11.80 -21.62
C SER A 200 20.76 12.62 -21.71
N ASP A 201 19.59 11.98 -21.59
CA ASP A 201 18.30 12.55 -21.97
C ASP A 201 17.43 12.95 -20.76
N GLY A 202 17.83 12.57 -19.53
CA GLY A 202 17.08 12.79 -18.29
C GLY A 202 15.84 11.91 -18.17
N LYS A 203 15.69 10.87 -18.99
CA LYS A 203 14.54 9.96 -19.00
C LYS A 203 14.94 8.56 -19.44
N ILE A 204 14.18 7.56 -18.98
CA ILE A 204 14.23 6.17 -19.43
C ILE A 204 12.87 5.80 -20.02
N SER A 205 12.88 5.06 -21.12
CA SER A 205 11.67 4.50 -21.72
C SER A 205 11.61 3.00 -21.46
N HIS A 206 10.49 2.53 -20.92
CA HIS A 206 10.24 1.11 -20.66
C HIS A 206 9.20 0.54 -21.62
N ASP A 207 9.29 -0.77 -21.86
CA ASP A 207 8.26 -1.50 -22.59
C ASP A 207 6.99 -1.64 -21.73
N LEU A 208 5.89 -1.07 -22.20
CA LEU A 208 4.57 -1.14 -21.60
C LEU A 208 3.55 -1.80 -22.53
N SER A 209 4.00 -2.59 -23.51
CA SER A 209 3.15 -3.25 -24.51
C SER A 209 2.15 -4.24 -23.91
N HIS A 210 2.36 -4.68 -22.66
CA HIS A 210 1.44 -5.56 -21.92
C HIS A 210 0.20 -4.83 -21.36
N VAL A 211 0.13 -3.50 -21.43
CA VAL A 211 -0.96 -2.70 -20.87
C VAL A 211 -1.95 -2.33 -21.98
N HIS A 212 -3.19 -2.72 -21.82
CA HIS A 212 -4.26 -2.44 -22.76
C HIS A 212 -5.43 -1.75 -22.06
N ASP A 213 -5.90 -0.65 -22.61
CA ASP A 213 -7.13 -0.04 -22.11
C ASP A 213 -8.32 -0.98 -22.32
N LEU A 214 -9.21 -1.04 -21.35
CA LEU A 214 -10.40 -1.86 -21.43
C LEU A 214 -11.30 -1.42 -22.59
N ASP A 215 -11.50 -2.30 -23.57
CA ASP A 215 -12.57 -2.17 -24.56
C ASP A 215 -13.86 -2.81 -24.04
N ARG A 216 -14.76 -1.97 -23.54
CA ARG A 216 -16.03 -2.44 -22.94
C ARG A 216 -16.91 -3.21 -23.93
N SER A 217 -16.76 -3.00 -25.23
CA SER A 217 -17.55 -3.70 -26.26
C SER A 217 -17.16 -5.17 -26.41
N LYS A 218 -15.98 -5.55 -25.90
CA LYS A 218 -15.46 -6.91 -25.92
C LYS A 218 -15.73 -7.71 -24.65
N LEU A 219 -16.32 -7.07 -23.63
CA LEU A 219 -16.69 -7.79 -22.41
C LEU A 219 -17.79 -8.81 -22.70
N PRO A 220 -17.73 -10.03 -22.14
CA PRO A 220 -18.83 -10.98 -22.19
C PRO A 220 -20.11 -10.34 -21.63
N GLU A 221 -21.23 -10.49 -22.33
CA GLU A 221 -22.51 -9.83 -22.01
C GLU A 221 -22.94 -10.08 -20.56
N GLU A 222 -22.86 -11.31 -20.08
CA GLU A 222 -23.20 -11.68 -18.70
C GLU A 222 -22.32 -10.93 -17.68
N SER A 223 -21.00 -10.87 -17.92
CA SER A 223 -20.05 -10.17 -17.04
C SER A 223 -20.27 -8.65 -17.06
N ALA A 224 -20.55 -8.08 -18.23
CA ALA A 224 -20.87 -6.67 -18.38
C ALA A 224 -22.16 -6.30 -17.63
N ALA A 225 -23.23 -7.09 -17.80
CA ALA A 225 -24.51 -6.89 -17.13
C ALA A 225 -24.38 -7.01 -15.60
N MET A 226 -23.66 -8.04 -15.11
CA MET A 226 -23.42 -8.25 -13.69
C MET A 226 -22.59 -7.11 -13.09
N GLY A 227 -21.51 -6.68 -13.75
CA GLY A 227 -20.68 -5.56 -13.30
C GLY A 227 -21.47 -4.25 -13.22
N ALA A 228 -22.29 -3.96 -14.23
CA ALA A 228 -23.17 -2.79 -14.26
C ALA A 228 -24.20 -2.81 -13.12
N GLN A 229 -24.81 -3.97 -12.85
CA GLN A 229 -25.77 -4.13 -11.75
C GLN A 229 -25.09 -3.89 -10.39
N LEU A 230 -23.91 -4.46 -10.16
CA LEU A 230 -23.16 -4.29 -8.92
C LEU A 230 -22.71 -2.84 -8.70
N ALA A 231 -22.29 -2.14 -9.76
CA ALA A 231 -21.96 -0.73 -9.71
C ALA A 231 -23.16 0.15 -9.40
N SER A 232 -24.31 -0.13 -10.04
CA SER A 232 -25.57 0.56 -9.77
C SER A 232 -26.01 0.37 -8.32
N ASP A 233 -25.96 -0.87 -7.80
CA ASP A 233 -26.30 -1.18 -6.42
C ASP A 233 -25.37 -0.43 -5.43
N LEU A 234 -24.07 -0.39 -5.70
CA LEU A 234 -23.11 0.34 -4.88
C LEU A 234 -23.39 1.85 -4.88
N LYS A 235 -23.63 2.45 -6.04
CA LYS A 235 -23.99 3.87 -6.15
C LYS A 235 -25.32 4.22 -5.46
N TYR A 236 -26.29 3.31 -5.50
CA TYR A 236 -27.59 3.51 -4.87
C TYR A 236 -27.55 3.35 -3.35
N ARG A 237 -27.03 2.21 -2.86
CA ARG A 237 -27.00 1.88 -1.43
C ARG A 237 -25.95 2.65 -0.64
N LYS A 238 -24.88 3.05 -1.30
CA LYS A 238 -23.67 3.61 -0.71
C LYS A 238 -22.92 2.57 0.13
N THR A 239 -21.74 2.93 0.57
CA THR A 239 -20.91 2.09 1.44
C THR A 239 -20.02 2.97 2.31
N ILE A 240 -19.66 2.49 3.49
CA ILE A 240 -18.78 3.19 4.41
C ILE A 240 -17.45 2.44 4.48
N MET A 241 -16.37 3.17 4.21
CA MET A 241 -15.00 2.75 4.42
C MET A 241 -14.50 3.34 5.73
N GLY A 242 -14.40 2.51 6.78
CA GLY A 242 -13.85 2.92 8.08
C GLY A 242 -12.32 2.94 8.03
N ILE A 243 -11.73 4.08 8.36
CA ILE A 243 -10.28 4.23 8.40
C ILE A 243 -9.83 4.60 9.82
N PHE A 244 -8.97 3.77 10.43
CA PHE A 244 -8.38 4.04 11.73
C PHE A 244 -7.08 4.82 11.57
N ASP A 245 -7.25 6.13 11.51
CA ASP A 245 -6.35 7.21 11.13
C ASP A 245 -5.88 7.18 9.66
N GLU A 246 -5.90 8.36 9.05
CA GLU A 246 -5.30 8.61 7.74
C GLU A 246 -3.76 8.62 7.84
N GLY A 247 -3.09 8.57 6.71
CA GLY A 247 -1.64 8.67 6.62
C GLY A 247 -0.99 7.47 5.93
N CYS A 248 -1.70 6.36 5.80
CA CYS A 248 -1.31 5.22 4.96
C CYS A 248 0.18 4.88 5.06
N MET A 249 0.75 4.88 6.26
CA MET A 249 2.16 4.54 6.49
C MET A 249 3.15 5.34 5.60
N GLY A 250 2.84 6.61 5.31
CA GLY A 250 3.66 7.44 4.43
C GLY A 250 3.50 7.18 2.93
N MET A 251 2.54 6.37 2.54
CA MET A 251 2.20 6.06 1.15
C MET A 251 1.22 7.09 0.59
N TYR A 252 1.71 8.20 0.05
CA TYR A 252 0.84 9.20 -0.58
C TYR A 252 0.02 8.63 -1.74
N ASN A 253 0.55 7.64 -2.44
CA ASN A 253 -0.13 6.92 -3.52
C ASN A 253 -1.36 6.13 -3.07
N ALA A 254 -1.43 5.77 -1.79
CA ALA A 254 -2.49 4.93 -1.24
C ALA A 254 -3.74 5.72 -0.82
N ILE A 255 -3.61 7.03 -0.59
CA ILE A 255 -4.71 7.90 -0.18
C ILE A 255 -5.56 8.27 -1.40
N ILE A 256 -6.88 8.22 -1.27
CA ILE A 256 -7.83 8.67 -2.30
C ILE A 256 -8.61 9.87 -1.76
N ASP A 257 -8.65 10.95 -2.52
CA ASP A 257 -9.46 12.12 -2.17
C ASP A 257 -10.96 11.77 -2.23
N ASP A 258 -11.75 12.28 -1.28
CA ASP A 258 -13.18 11.99 -1.17
C ASP A 258 -13.96 12.29 -2.46
N GLU A 259 -13.54 13.34 -3.17
CA GLU A 259 -14.10 13.74 -4.45
C GLU A 259 -13.98 12.67 -5.55
N LEU A 260 -13.02 11.76 -5.42
CA LEU A 260 -12.85 10.62 -6.33
C LEU A 260 -13.65 9.38 -5.88
N LEU A 261 -13.86 9.20 -4.57
CA LEU A 261 -14.60 8.04 -4.01
C LEU A 261 -16.11 8.25 -4.01
N ASN A 262 -16.57 9.44 -3.62
CA ASN A 262 -17.99 9.71 -3.42
C ASN A 262 -18.85 9.48 -4.68
N PRO A 263 -18.40 9.82 -5.91
CA PRO A 263 -19.13 9.47 -7.13
C PRO A 263 -19.32 7.96 -7.35
N ALA A 264 -18.39 7.14 -6.83
CA ALA A 264 -18.50 5.69 -6.86
C ALA A 264 -19.43 5.11 -5.77
N GLY A 265 -19.95 5.97 -4.89
CA GLY A 265 -20.81 5.56 -3.78
C GLY A 265 -20.05 5.12 -2.52
N ILE A 266 -18.75 5.43 -2.41
CA ILE A 266 -17.91 5.08 -1.25
C ILE A 266 -17.66 6.33 -0.43
N TYR A 267 -17.92 6.25 0.87
CA TYR A 267 -17.74 7.35 1.82
C TYR A 267 -16.83 6.90 2.96
N LYS A 268 -15.91 7.77 3.38
CA LYS A 268 -14.99 7.46 4.49
C LYS A 268 -15.60 7.85 5.83
N GLU A 269 -15.56 6.90 6.78
CA GLU A 269 -15.72 7.18 8.20
C GLU A 269 -14.33 7.25 8.83
N ARG A 270 -13.97 8.45 9.30
CA ARG A 270 -12.65 8.71 9.86
C ARG A 270 -12.64 8.41 11.35
N LEU A 271 -12.20 7.22 11.66
CA LEU A 271 -12.04 6.71 13.02
C LEU A 271 -10.61 6.95 13.50
N SER A 272 -10.38 6.97 14.82
CA SER A 272 -9.04 7.11 15.37
C SER A 272 -8.50 5.80 15.93
N GLN A 273 -7.18 5.63 15.92
CA GLN A 273 -6.50 4.53 16.63
C GLN A 273 -6.84 4.54 18.12
N SER A 274 -7.02 5.72 18.72
CA SER A 274 -7.45 5.84 20.12
C SER A 274 -8.87 5.29 20.35
N ALA A 275 -9.78 5.41 19.40
CA ALA A 275 -11.11 4.79 19.48
C ALA A 275 -11.01 3.26 19.45
N LEU A 276 -10.13 2.71 18.60
CA LEU A 276 -9.86 1.27 18.57
C LEU A 276 -9.32 0.78 19.93
N VAL A 277 -8.31 1.44 20.48
CA VAL A 277 -7.72 1.10 21.79
C VAL A 277 -8.74 1.24 22.92
N ALA A 278 -9.58 2.28 22.91
CA ALA A 278 -10.64 2.45 23.89
C ALA A 278 -11.65 1.29 23.84
N LYS A 279 -12.03 0.86 22.63
CA LYS A 279 -12.93 -0.30 22.44
C LYS A 279 -12.26 -1.62 22.85
N MET A 280 -10.96 -1.82 22.56
CA MET A 280 -10.20 -2.99 23.03
C MET A 280 -10.27 -3.15 24.54
N ARG A 281 -10.20 -2.05 25.30
CA ARG A 281 -10.28 -2.06 26.78
C ARG A 281 -11.64 -2.48 27.32
N THR A 282 -12.71 -2.47 26.52
CA THR A 282 -14.04 -2.97 26.89
C THR A 282 -14.20 -4.47 26.64
N VAL A 283 -13.31 -5.08 25.87
CA VAL A 283 -13.34 -6.52 25.57
C VAL A 283 -12.81 -7.29 26.77
N SER A 284 -13.59 -8.24 27.25
CA SER A 284 -13.22 -9.07 28.41
C SER A 284 -12.17 -10.14 28.03
N ASP A 285 -11.38 -10.57 29.02
CA ASP A 285 -10.41 -11.64 28.83
C ASP A 285 -11.04 -12.97 28.36
N PRO A 286 -12.22 -13.40 28.90
CA PRO A 286 -12.90 -14.59 28.37
C PRO A 286 -13.26 -14.50 26.87
N GLU A 287 -13.64 -13.33 26.37
CA GLU A 287 -13.92 -13.14 24.93
C GLU A 287 -12.64 -13.26 24.10
N ALA A 288 -11.53 -12.66 24.56
CA ALA A 288 -10.23 -12.77 23.89
C ALA A 288 -9.75 -14.24 23.89
N HIS A 289 -9.86 -14.95 25.00
CA HIS A 289 -9.57 -16.38 25.08
C HIS A 289 -10.44 -17.20 24.13
N GLY A 290 -11.72 -16.88 23.99
CA GLY A 290 -12.61 -17.56 23.03
C GLY A 290 -12.13 -17.47 21.59
N VAL A 291 -11.59 -16.32 21.18
CA VAL A 291 -10.97 -16.13 19.84
C VAL A 291 -9.69 -16.95 19.72
N TYR A 292 -8.81 -16.89 20.71
CA TYR A 292 -7.57 -17.67 20.74
C TYR A 292 -7.84 -19.18 20.68
N ASP A 293 -8.74 -19.69 21.53
CA ASP A 293 -9.11 -21.10 21.58
C ASP A 293 -9.70 -21.60 20.26
N TRP A 294 -10.48 -20.73 19.59
CA TRP A 294 -11.00 -21.03 18.25
C TRP A 294 -9.86 -21.20 17.22
N LEU A 295 -8.85 -20.30 17.23
CA LEU A 295 -7.69 -20.41 16.34
C LEU A 295 -6.90 -21.68 16.60
N VAL A 296 -6.67 -22.03 17.87
CA VAL A 296 -6.01 -23.29 18.28
C VAL A 296 -6.82 -24.50 17.82
N ALA A 297 -8.13 -24.48 18.01
CA ALA A 297 -9.03 -25.56 17.55
C ALA A 297 -9.04 -25.71 16.02
N LYS A 298 -8.81 -24.63 15.28
CA LYS A 298 -8.63 -24.66 13.81
C LYS A 298 -7.22 -25.09 13.37
N GLY A 299 -6.31 -25.30 14.30
CA GLY A 299 -4.97 -25.84 14.05
C GLY A 299 -3.88 -24.80 13.85
N VAL A 300 -4.13 -23.52 14.12
CA VAL A 300 -3.08 -22.50 14.10
C VAL A 300 -2.03 -22.82 15.17
N LYS A 301 -0.75 -22.75 14.79
CA LYS A 301 0.37 -23.01 15.70
C LYS A 301 0.99 -21.71 16.16
N PHE A 302 1.12 -21.51 17.46
CA PHE A 302 1.75 -20.33 18.04
C PHE A 302 3.15 -20.67 18.55
N ALA A 303 4.16 -19.94 18.08
CA ALA A 303 5.55 -20.10 18.49
C ALA A 303 5.84 -19.26 19.75
N PHE A 304 5.30 -19.68 20.89
CA PHE A 304 5.46 -18.95 22.15
C PHE A 304 6.85 -19.11 22.75
N GLY A 305 7.33 -18.01 23.34
CA GLY A 305 8.51 -17.95 24.19
C GLY A 305 8.25 -17.22 25.50
N LYS A 306 9.32 -16.80 26.18
CA LYS A 306 9.24 -16.18 27.51
C LYS A 306 9.65 -14.70 27.52
N ASP A 307 10.44 -14.29 26.55
CA ASP A 307 10.92 -12.91 26.44
C ASP A 307 10.04 -12.13 25.46
N ALA A 308 9.13 -11.31 25.96
CA ALA A 308 8.21 -10.49 25.18
C ALA A 308 8.92 -9.51 24.21
N ALA A 309 10.19 -9.17 24.48
CA ALA A 309 10.94 -8.28 23.59
C ALA A 309 11.36 -8.96 22.29
N THR A 310 11.60 -10.27 22.32
CA THR A 310 12.15 -11.04 21.20
C THR A 310 11.28 -12.23 20.77
N GLU A 311 10.34 -12.66 21.61
CA GLU A 311 9.51 -13.83 21.41
C GLU A 311 8.02 -13.48 21.48
N LEU A 312 7.17 -14.28 20.85
CA LEU A 312 5.71 -14.17 20.96
C LEU A 312 5.27 -14.63 22.34
N THR A 313 4.36 -13.90 22.96
CA THR A 313 3.73 -14.33 24.23
C THR A 313 2.22 -14.43 24.08
N LEU A 314 1.61 -15.22 24.99
CA LEU A 314 0.15 -15.36 25.00
C LEU A 314 -0.55 -14.01 25.25
N ASP A 315 -0.02 -13.18 26.14
CA ASP A 315 -0.58 -11.85 26.43
C ASP A 315 -0.62 -10.96 25.20
N GLN A 316 0.44 -10.99 24.36
CA GLN A 316 0.47 -10.26 23.08
C GLN A 316 -0.65 -10.76 22.14
N VAL A 317 -0.84 -12.08 22.04
CA VAL A 317 -1.90 -12.68 21.21
C VAL A 317 -3.28 -12.35 21.73
N LEU A 318 -3.51 -12.38 23.04
CA LEU A 318 -4.80 -12.01 23.63
C LEU A 318 -5.16 -10.54 23.39
N GLU A 319 -4.19 -9.62 23.47
CA GLU A 319 -4.42 -8.22 23.09
C GLU A 319 -4.77 -8.07 21.61
N GLN A 320 -4.17 -8.87 20.71
CA GLN A 320 -4.55 -8.91 19.29
C GLN A 320 -5.97 -9.51 19.10
N CYS A 321 -6.36 -10.49 19.90
CA CYS A 321 -7.74 -11.00 19.91
C CYS A 321 -8.75 -9.93 20.37
N LYS A 322 -8.40 -9.11 21.37
CA LYS A 322 -9.21 -7.95 21.77
C LYS A 322 -9.31 -6.93 20.65
N MET A 323 -8.21 -6.66 19.94
CA MET A 323 -8.21 -5.76 18.78
C MET A 323 -9.14 -6.26 17.66
N TYR A 324 -9.10 -7.56 17.35
CA TYR A 324 -9.99 -8.19 16.39
C TYR A 324 -11.48 -8.00 16.77
N ILE A 325 -11.85 -8.31 18.02
CA ILE A 325 -13.22 -8.16 18.51
C ILE A 325 -13.66 -6.69 18.45
N ALA A 326 -12.79 -5.78 18.90
CA ALA A 326 -13.05 -4.34 18.88
C ALA A 326 -13.28 -3.83 17.46
N ALA A 327 -12.43 -4.23 16.50
CA ALA A 327 -12.55 -3.83 15.10
C ALA A 327 -13.88 -4.30 14.48
N VAL A 328 -14.29 -5.55 14.74
CA VAL A 328 -15.58 -6.10 14.26
C VAL A 328 -16.76 -5.33 14.85
N ARG A 329 -16.73 -5.01 16.16
CA ARG A 329 -17.78 -4.24 16.82
C ARG A 329 -17.87 -2.82 16.27
N ILE A 330 -16.75 -2.14 16.11
CA ILE A 330 -16.71 -0.80 15.53
C ILE A 330 -17.23 -0.83 14.09
N ALA A 331 -16.83 -1.80 13.27
CA ALA A 331 -17.36 -1.94 11.92
C ALA A 331 -18.88 -2.07 11.90
N LYS A 332 -19.46 -2.80 12.87
CA LYS A 332 -20.92 -2.90 13.04
C LYS A 332 -21.55 -1.59 13.51
N ASP A 333 -20.98 -0.96 14.54
CA ASP A 333 -21.51 0.26 15.16
C ASP A 333 -21.59 1.43 14.16
N TYR A 334 -20.60 1.55 13.26
CA TYR A 334 -20.54 2.58 12.23
C TYR A 334 -21.08 2.12 10.87
N GLY A 335 -21.52 0.88 10.73
CA GLY A 335 -22.04 0.34 9.47
C GLY A 335 -20.99 0.25 8.37
N CYS A 336 -19.73 0.01 8.72
CA CYS A 336 -18.64 -0.11 7.75
C CYS A 336 -18.72 -1.43 6.99
N ASP A 337 -18.62 -1.38 5.67
CA ASP A 337 -18.47 -2.54 4.79
C ASP A 337 -17.01 -2.97 4.61
N VAL A 338 -16.09 -2.03 4.80
CA VAL A 338 -14.65 -2.24 4.66
C VAL A 338 -13.94 -1.36 5.69
N ILE A 339 -12.89 -1.86 6.32
CA ILE A 339 -12.10 -1.14 7.33
C ILE A 339 -10.61 -1.28 7.09
N GLY A 340 -9.85 -0.26 7.50
CA GLY A 340 -8.38 -0.29 7.48
C GLY A 340 -7.80 0.15 8.81
N ILE A 341 -6.80 -0.58 9.30
CA ILE A 341 -6.08 -0.25 10.53
C ILE A 341 -4.70 0.29 10.17
N GLN A 342 -4.39 1.50 10.64
CA GLN A 342 -3.06 2.08 10.56
C GLN A 342 -2.32 1.80 11.87
N TYR A 343 -1.42 0.82 11.84
CA TYR A 343 -0.68 0.42 13.04
C TYR A 343 0.54 1.30 13.32
N GLN A 344 1.29 1.68 12.28
CA GLN A 344 2.69 2.11 12.35
C GLN A 344 2.91 3.51 12.93
N GLN A 345 1.86 4.28 13.18
CA GLN A 345 1.94 5.58 13.83
C GLN A 345 1.78 5.48 15.35
N GLY A 346 0.64 5.86 15.91
CA GLY A 346 0.44 5.88 17.35
C GLY A 346 0.13 4.51 17.96
N LEU A 347 -0.55 3.63 17.22
CA LEU A 347 -0.99 2.33 17.74
C LEU A 347 0.19 1.41 18.11
N LYS A 348 1.32 1.50 17.39
CA LYS A 348 2.55 0.72 17.69
C LYS A 348 3.12 0.93 19.09
N ASP A 349 2.80 2.06 19.71
CA ASP A 349 3.26 2.43 21.05
C ASP A 349 2.21 2.09 22.14
N MET A 350 1.03 1.59 21.74
CA MET A 350 -0.10 1.32 22.63
C MET A 350 -0.57 -0.13 22.63
N ALA A 351 -0.29 -0.89 21.55
CA ALA A 351 -0.77 -2.27 21.38
C ALA A 351 0.24 -3.12 20.59
N PRO A 352 0.21 -4.45 20.71
CA PRO A 352 0.89 -5.36 19.80
C PRO A 352 0.43 -5.16 18.35
N ALA A 353 1.18 -5.74 17.40
CA ALA A 353 0.89 -5.69 15.96
C ALA A 353 -0.58 -5.99 15.63
N SER A 354 -1.14 -5.28 14.66
CA SER A 354 -2.52 -5.53 14.18
C SER A 354 -2.65 -6.78 13.29
N ASP A 355 -1.55 -7.32 12.81
CA ASP A 355 -1.47 -8.30 11.73
C ASP A 355 -2.33 -9.56 11.94
N LEU A 356 -2.29 -10.17 13.14
CA LEU A 356 -3.12 -11.35 13.44
C LEU A 356 -4.63 -11.00 13.37
N ALA A 357 -5.02 -9.82 13.90
CA ALA A 357 -6.40 -9.35 13.82
C ALA A 357 -6.82 -9.12 12.37
N GLU A 358 -5.97 -8.49 11.57
CA GLU A 358 -6.20 -8.20 10.16
C GLU A 358 -6.37 -9.47 9.32
N GLY A 359 -5.53 -10.49 9.56
CA GLY A 359 -5.65 -11.79 8.89
C GLY A 359 -6.95 -12.53 9.21
N MET A 360 -7.49 -12.38 10.42
CA MET A 360 -8.79 -12.95 10.77
C MET A 360 -9.96 -12.25 10.07
N LEU A 361 -9.91 -10.91 9.95
CA LEU A 361 -11.01 -10.10 9.41
C LEU A 361 -11.37 -10.49 7.97
N ASN A 362 -10.38 -10.76 7.12
CA ASN A 362 -10.57 -11.05 5.70
C ASN A 362 -11.08 -12.48 5.38
N ASN A 363 -11.35 -13.31 6.39
CA ASN A 363 -11.89 -14.64 6.19
C ASN A 363 -13.41 -14.68 6.33
N ALA A 364 -14.09 -15.45 5.49
CA ALA A 364 -15.49 -15.79 5.68
C ALA A 364 -15.67 -16.71 6.90
N GLU A 365 -14.79 -17.73 7.04
CA GLU A 365 -14.67 -18.56 8.24
C GLU A 365 -13.69 -17.87 9.20
N ARG A 366 -14.17 -17.31 10.29
CA ARG A 366 -13.39 -16.57 11.28
C ARG A 366 -13.95 -16.75 12.69
N PRO A 367 -13.17 -16.47 13.75
CA PRO A 367 -13.70 -16.55 15.12
C PRO A 367 -14.99 -15.73 15.26
N PRO A 368 -16.07 -16.29 15.85
CA PRO A 368 -17.32 -15.56 16.03
C PRO A 368 -17.13 -14.38 16.99
N VAL A 369 -17.72 -13.24 16.64
CA VAL A 369 -17.79 -12.06 17.50
C VAL A 369 -19.25 -11.70 17.74
N PHE A 370 -19.62 -11.48 18.98
CA PHE A 370 -20.99 -11.16 19.37
C PHE A 370 -21.15 -9.68 19.71
N ALA A 371 -22.34 -9.15 19.44
CA ALA A 371 -22.72 -7.83 19.90
C ALA A 371 -22.70 -7.79 21.45
N GLU A 372 -22.27 -6.68 22.02
CA GLU A 372 -22.09 -6.54 23.47
C GLU A 372 -23.38 -6.89 24.24
N GLY A 373 -23.26 -7.78 25.23
CA GLY A 373 -24.37 -8.21 26.07
C GLY A 373 -25.44 -9.06 25.39
N THR A 374 -25.19 -9.55 24.15
CA THR A 374 -26.15 -10.35 23.38
C THR A 374 -25.54 -11.66 22.87
N LYS A 375 -26.38 -12.48 22.21
CA LYS A 375 -25.92 -13.68 21.47
C LYS A 375 -25.96 -13.46 19.95
N GLU A 376 -26.17 -12.24 19.47
CA GLU A 376 -26.16 -11.92 18.05
C GLU A 376 -24.71 -11.96 17.53
N GLU A 377 -24.43 -12.92 16.65
CA GLU A 377 -23.14 -13.00 15.97
C GLU A 377 -23.04 -11.93 14.89
N LEU A 378 -21.98 -11.12 14.94
CA LEU A 378 -21.73 -10.05 13.99
C LEU A 378 -21.02 -10.59 12.75
N PHE A 379 -21.52 -10.23 11.57
CA PHE A 379 -20.97 -10.62 10.28
C PHE A 379 -20.81 -12.15 10.12
N ALA A 380 -21.76 -12.95 10.62
CA ALA A 380 -21.70 -14.41 10.55
C ALA A 380 -21.51 -14.91 9.10
N GLY A 381 -20.53 -15.83 8.92
CA GLY A 381 -20.25 -16.47 7.62
C GLY A 381 -19.77 -15.52 6.50
N ARG A 382 -19.31 -14.32 6.83
CA ARG A 382 -18.78 -13.35 5.85
C ARG A 382 -17.55 -12.62 6.38
N PRO A 383 -16.59 -12.25 5.51
CA PRO A 383 -15.47 -11.41 5.95
C PRO A 383 -15.94 -10.02 6.35
N VAL A 384 -15.21 -9.40 7.26
CA VAL A 384 -15.15 -7.95 7.40
C VAL A 384 -13.98 -7.52 6.51
N VAL A 385 -14.27 -6.97 5.34
CA VAL A 385 -13.21 -6.64 4.39
C VAL A 385 -12.23 -5.69 5.04
N HIS A 386 -10.96 -6.05 5.04
CA HIS A 386 -9.90 -5.28 5.67
C HIS A 386 -8.79 -4.96 4.67
N PHE A 387 -8.22 -3.77 4.77
CA PHE A 387 -7.06 -3.34 4.01
C PHE A 387 -5.96 -2.87 4.96
N ASN A 388 -4.81 -3.53 4.86
CA ASN A 388 -3.66 -3.29 5.72
C ASN A 388 -3.13 -1.86 5.52
N GLU A 389 -2.54 -1.29 6.57
CA GLU A 389 -1.81 -0.02 6.53
C GLU A 389 -2.65 1.18 6.07
N VAL A 390 -3.98 1.05 6.10
CA VAL A 390 -4.95 2.02 5.57
C VAL A 390 -4.63 2.41 4.12
N ASP A 391 -4.26 1.42 3.30
CA ASP A 391 -4.16 1.63 1.85
C ASP A 391 -5.57 1.73 1.24
N GLU A 392 -6.10 2.94 1.13
CA GLU A 392 -7.47 3.21 0.65
C GLU A 392 -7.68 2.75 -0.80
N CYS A 393 -6.62 2.80 -1.63
CA CYS A 393 -6.66 2.26 -2.98
C CYS A 393 -6.87 0.74 -2.96
N ALA A 394 -6.13 0.03 -2.11
CA ALA A 394 -6.32 -1.41 -1.90
C ALA A 394 -7.66 -1.72 -1.23
N GLY A 395 -8.13 -0.87 -0.31
CA GLY A 395 -9.45 -1.00 0.33
C GLY A 395 -10.60 -0.87 -0.67
N THR A 396 -10.51 0.08 -1.58
CA THR A 396 -11.47 0.24 -2.68
C THR A 396 -11.46 -0.98 -3.60
N ASP A 397 -10.29 -1.45 -3.96
CA ASP A 397 -10.10 -2.65 -4.77
C ASP A 397 -10.66 -3.90 -4.08
N ALA A 398 -10.36 -4.10 -2.79
CA ALA A 398 -10.84 -5.22 -1.98
C ALA A 398 -12.36 -5.23 -1.85
N LEU A 399 -12.98 -4.08 -1.61
CA LEU A 399 -14.44 -3.93 -1.55
C LEU A 399 -15.11 -4.38 -2.86
N ILE A 400 -14.59 -3.91 -3.99
CA ILE A 400 -15.13 -4.25 -5.31
C ILE A 400 -14.91 -5.74 -5.61
N THR A 401 -13.72 -6.26 -5.31
CA THR A 401 -13.42 -7.70 -5.44
C THR A 401 -14.39 -8.54 -4.62
N ASN A 402 -14.58 -8.21 -3.35
CA ASN A 402 -15.49 -8.93 -2.45
C ASN A 402 -16.92 -8.98 -3.02
N ARG A 403 -17.44 -7.87 -3.55
CA ARG A 403 -18.78 -7.81 -4.16
C ARG A 403 -18.87 -8.67 -5.42
N CYS A 404 -17.88 -8.61 -6.31
CA CYS A 404 -17.85 -9.41 -7.53
C CYS A 404 -17.75 -10.90 -7.22
N TRP A 405 -16.82 -11.31 -6.35
CA TRP A 405 -16.63 -12.73 -5.98
C TRP A 405 -17.86 -13.30 -5.31
N LYS A 406 -18.47 -12.56 -4.39
CA LYS A 406 -19.74 -12.96 -3.77
C LYS A 406 -20.87 -13.14 -4.78
N ALA A 407 -21.02 -12.23 -5.74
CA ALA A 407 -22.04 -12.32 -6.78
C ALA A 407 -21.82 -13.53 -7.70
N LEU A 408 -20.57 -13.94 -7.90
CA LEU A 408 -20.18 -15.11 -8.68
C LEU A 408 -20.22 -16.42 -7.87
N GLY A 409 -20.55 -16.37 -6.56
CA GLY A 409 -20.54 -17.55 -5.68
C GLY A 409 -19.13 -18.05 -5.36
N LEU A 410 -18.12 -17.20 -5.47
CA LEU A 410 -16.71 -17.53 -5.15
C LEU A 410 -16.36 -17.14 -3.71
N ASP A 411 -15.22 -17.64 -3.21
CA ASP A 411 -14.66 -17.19 -1.94
C ASP A 411 -14.32 -15.70 -2.02
N PRO A 412 -15.03 -14.83 -1.28
CA PRO A 412 -14.85 -13.39 -1.36
C PRO A 412 -13.64 -12.87 -0.56
N SER A 413 -12.85 -13.76 0.04
CA SER A 413 -11.64 -13.41 0.76
C SER A 413 -10.63 -12.78 -0.21
N THR A 414 -10.08 -11.66 0.18
CA THR A 414 -9.06 -10.95 -0.60
C THR A 414 -8.04 -10.36 0.35
N THR A 415 -6.86 -10.08 -0.14
CA THR A 415 -5.83 -9.37 0.61
C THR A 415 -4.95 -8.58 -0.35
N LEU A 416 -4.28 -7.56 0.16
CA LEU A 416 -3.18 -6.92 -0.53
C LEU A 416 -1.87 -7.64 -0.18
N HIS A 417 -0.90 -7.55 -1.07
CA HIS A 417 0.46 -8.00 -0.86
C HIS A 417 1.43 -6.96 -1.38
N ASP A 418 2.59 -6.83 -0.75
CA ASP A 418 3.73 -6.18 -1.37
C ASP A 418 4.21 -6.97 -2.59
N VAL A 419 4.53 -6.27 -3.66
CA VAL A 419 5.37 -6.80 -4.74
C VAL A 419 6.79 -6.85 -4.19
N ARG A 420 7.08 -7.90 -3.43
CA ARG A 420 8.24 -7.95 -2.55
C ARG A 420 9.55 -8.17 -3.29
N TRP A 421 9.56 -9.17 -4.16
CA TRP A 421 10.74 -9.64 -4.89
C TRP A 421 10.35 -10.72 -5.89
N GLY A 422 11.29 -11.21 -6.67
CA GLY A 422 11.10 -12.36 -7.55
C GLY A 422 12.39 -12.78 -8.23
N GLU A 423 12.41 -14.01 -8.67
CA GLU A 423 13.50 -14.55 -9.47
C GLU A 423 13.01 -15.68 -10.37
N HIS A 424 13.80 -15.95 -11.39
CA HIS A 424 13.54 -17.07 -12.27
C HIS A 424 13.76 -18.40 -11.54
N TYR A 425 12.76 -19.28 -11.58
CA TYR A 425 12.85 -20.62 -11.02
C TYR A 425 12.82 -21.65 -12.16
N LYS A 426 13.75 -22.60 -12.11
CA LYS A 426 13.80 -23.73 -13.02
C LYS A 426 13.96 -25.03 -12.25
N GLY A 427 12.93 -25.85 -12.24
CA GLY A 427 12.89 -27.13 -11.55
C GLY A 427 11.46 -27.68 -11.51
N ASP A 428 11.31 -28.98 -11.26
CA ASP A 428 10.04 -29.68 -11.05
C ASP A 428 8.98 -29.41 -12.15
N GLY A 429 9.45 -29.27 -13.40
CA GLY A 429 8.58 -29.01 -14.55
C GLY A 429 8.18 -27.54 -14.73
N LEU A 430 8.67 -26.64 -13.89
CA LEU A 430 8.48 -25.20 -13.98
C LEU A 430 9.76 -24.53 -14.51
N ASP A 431 9.60 -23.63 -15.48
CA ASP A 431 10.65 -22.74 -16.01
C ASP A 431 10.02 -21.36 -16.21
N ALA A 432 10.03 -20.52 -15.15
CA ALA A 432 9.32 -19.25 -15.16
C ALA A 432 9.91 -18.24 -14.16
N PHE A 433 9.65 -16.95 -14.40
CA PHE A 433 9.87 -15.92 -13.40
C PHE A 433 8.76 -16.02 -12.35
N VAL A 434 9.13 -16.27 -11.11
CA VAL A 434 8.20 -16.43 -9.98
C VAL A 434 8.32 -15.25 -9.04
N TRP A 435 7.28 -14.44 -8.98
CA TRP A 435 7.14 -13.38 -8.01
C TRP A 435 6.94 -13.92 -6.60
N LEU A 436 7.53 -13.27 -5.64
CA LEU A 436 7.25 -13.43 -4.23
C LEU A 436 6.40 -12.24 -3.80
N LEU A 437 5.14 -12.52 -3.50
CA LEU A 437 4.20 -11.57 -2.94
C LEU A 437 4.14 -11.82 -1.43
N GLN A 438 4.31 -10.76 -0.62
CA GLN A 438 4.42 -10.90 0.82
C GLN A 438 3.85 -9.67 1.50
N ILE A 439 2.84 -9.87 2.36
CA ILE A 439 2.27 -8.78 3.15
C ILE A 439 2.83 -8.82 4.58
N SER A 440 2.93 -7.67 5.20
CA SER A 440 3.20 -7.52 6.62
C SER A 440 2.21 -8.36 7.43
N GLY A 441 2.70 -9.44 8.00
CA GLY A 441 2.11 -10.25 9.05
C GLY A 441 0.90 -11.10 8.77
N ALA A 442 0.04 -10.82 7.81
CA ALA A 442 -1.22 -11.55 7.72
C ALA A 442 -1.85 -11.60 6.32
N ALA A 443 -2.28 -12.78 5.93
CA ALA A 443 -3.19 -13.00 4.81
C ALA A 443 -4.35 -13.90 5.26
N PRO A 444 -5.48 -13.96 4.53
CA PRO A 444 -6.60 -14.84 4.90
C PRO A 444 -6.15 -16.30 4.91
N ALA A 445 -6.53 -17.04 5.95
CA ALA A 445 -6.23 -18.46 6.04
C ALA A 445 -6.78 -19.28 4.85
N SER A 446 -7.89 -18.84 4.27
CA SER A 446 -8.47 -19.45 3.06
C SER A 446 -7.54 -19.40 1.84
N HIS A 447 -6.53 -18.54 1.86
CA HIS A 447 -5.50 -18.44 0.82
C HIS A 447 -4.31 -19.37 1.04
N PHE A 448 -4.22 -20.06 2.18
CA PHE A 448 -3.09 -20.93 2.53
C PHE A 448 -3.29 -22.39 2.17
N VAL A 449 -2.19 -23.08 1.92
CA VAL A 449 -2.17 -24.55 1.91
C VAL A 449 -2.59 -25.03 3.29
N GLY A 450 -3.68 -25.82 3.36
CA GLY A 450 -4.22 -26.33 4.63
C GLY A 450 -5.05 -25.33 5.44
N GLY A 451 -5.30 -24.13 4.92
CA GLY A 451 -6.10 -23.13 5.63
C GLY A 451 -5.50 -22.74 6.99
N TYR A 452 -6.32 -22.64 8.02
CA TYR A 452 -5.85 -22.34 9.38
C TYR A 452 -4.85 -23.37 9.93
N SER A 453 -5.01 -24.66 9.60
CA SER A 453 -4.07 -25.72 10.06
C SER A 453 -2.68 -25.61 9.40
N GLY A 454 -2.59 -24.92 8.26
CA GLY A 454 -1.33 -24.61 7.58
C GLY A 454 -0.70 -23.29 8.06
N ALA A 455 -1.35 -22.59 8.99
CA ALA A 455 -0.89 -21.30 9.47
C ALA A 455 -0.09 -21.44 10.78
N THR A 456 0.92 -20.56 10.91
CA THR A 456 1.68 -20.34 12.14
C THR A 456 1.59 -18.88 12.56
N SER A 457 1.77 -18.63 13.86
CA SER A 457 1.87 -17.29 14.42
C SER A 457 3.22 -17.13 15.11
N GLU A 458 4.01 -16.20 14.64
CA GLU A 458 5.35 -15.90 15.14
C GLU A 458 5.43 -14.42 15.51
N ARG A 459 6.34 -14.07 16.45
CA ARG A 459 6.55 -12.69 16.82
C ARG A 459 6.97 -11.87 15.60
N GLN A 460 6.30 -10.76 15.40
CA GLN A 460 6.61 -9.78 14.38
C GLN A 460 8.00 -9.15 14.59
N PRO A 461 8.71 -8.73 13.52
CA PRO A 461 10.05 -8.13 13.62
C PRO A 461 10.06 -6.93 14.59
N ALA A 462 10.92 -6.99 15.63
CA ALA A 462 10.95 -5.99 16.70
C ALA A 462 11.23 -4.57 16.20
N MET A 463 11.99 -4.42 15.11
CA MET A 463 12.31 -3.11 14.52
C MET A 463 11.06 -2.39 13.98
N TYR A 464 10.01 -3.12 13.62
CA TYR A 464 8.74 -2.58 13.14
C TYR A 464 7.65 -2.61 14.20
N PHE A 465 7.69 -3.61 15.10
CA PHE A 465 6.64 -3.92 16.08
C PHE A 465 7.24 -4.00 17.49
N PRO A 466 7.47 -2.86 18.15
CA PRO A 466 8.16 -2.82 19.44
C PRO A 466 7.44 -3.58 20.54
N LEU A 467 6.10 -3.57 20.54
CA LEU A 467 5.27 -4.28 21.52
C LEU A 467 4.95 -5.73 21.12
N GLY A 468 5.58 -6.24 20.06
CA GLY A 468 5.43 -7.63 19.63
C GLY A 468 4.11 -7.89 18.92
N GLY A 469 3.53 -9.05 19.20
CA GLY A 469 2.35 -9.59 18.53
C GLY A 469 2.71 -10.65 17.50
N GLY A 470 1.74 -11.50 17.20
CA GLY A 470 1.85 -12.58 16.24
C GLY A 470 1.38 -12.18 14.84
N SER A 471 1.49 -13.14 13.94
CA SER A 471 1.04 -13.06 12.56
C SER A 471 0.00 -14.15 12.27
N LEU A 472 -0.58 -14.13 11.08
CA LEU A 472 -1.24 -15.29 10.48
C LEU A 472 -0.43 -15.65 9.23
N LYS A 473 0.63 -16.43 9.42
CA LYS A 473 1.64 -16.78 8.44
C LYS A 473 1.33 -18.14 7.82
N GLY A 474 1.36 -18.20 6.49
CA GLY A 474 1.18 -19.44 5.75
C GLY A 474 1.80 -19.37 4.35
N ILE A 475 1.75 -20.47 3.64
CA ILE A 475 2.18 -20.57 2.24
C ILE A 475 0.93 -20.47 1.36
N GLY A 476 0.94 -19.57 0.38
CA GLY A 476 -0.14 -19.43 -0.60
C GLY A 476 -0.46 -20.75 -1.30
N LYS A 477 -1.74 -21.15 -1.31
CA LYS A 477 -2.19 -22.35 -2.00
C LYS A 477 -2.04 -22.19 -3.52
N PRO A 478 -1.66 -23.24 -4.26
CA PRO A 478 -1.63 -23.18 -5.72
C PRO A 478 -3.04 -22.97 -6.27
N GLY A 479 -3.14 -22.23 -7.36
CA GLY A 479 -4.42 -21.95 -8.02
C GLY A 479 -4.43 -20.70 -8.86
N GLU A 480 -5.51 -20.51 -9.59
CA GLU A 480 -5.73 -19.33 -10.41
C GLU A 480 -6.06 -18.12 -9.56
N ILE A 481 -5.50 -16.99 -9.94
CA ILE A 481 -5.76 -15.68 -9.30
C ILE A 481 -6.08 -14.60 -10.31
N VAL A 482 -6.86 -13.64 -9.83
CA VAL A 482 -6.94 -12.29 -10.42
C VAL A 482 -6.17 -11.36 -9.50
N TRP A 483 -5.20 -10.66 -10.08
CA TRP A 483 -4.50 -9.60 -9.37
C TRP A 483 -4.96 -8.23 -9.88
N SER A 484 -4.90 -7.23 -9.03
CA SER A 484 -5.34 -5.89 -9.39
C SER A 484 -4.76 -4.82 -8.47
N ARG A 485 -4.76 -3.59 -8.97
CA ARG A 485 -4.42 -2.41 -8.17
C ARG A 485 -5.24 -1.21 -8.63
N VAL A 486 -6.04 -0.64 -7.75
CA VAL A 486 -6.62 0.70 -7.92
C VAL A 486 -5.56 1.75 -7.54
N PHE A 487 -5.46 2.82 -8.32
CA PHE A 487 -4.52 3.92 -8.07
C PHE A 487 -5.05 5.26 -8.61
N VAL A 488 -4.42 6.35 -8.22
CA VAL A 488 -4.76 7.71 -8.67
C VAL A 488 -3.70 8.22 -9.63
N GLU A 489 -4.11 8.63 -10.82
CA GLU A 489 -3.25 9.27 -11.81
C GLU A 489 -4.03 10.38 -12.54
N GLY A 490 -3.40 11.54 -12.73
CA GLY A 490 -4.02 12.66 -13.45
C GLY A 490 -5.35 13.14 -12.85
N GLY A 491 -5.55 13.00 -11.54
CA GLY A 491 -6.77 13.40 -10.84
C GLY A 491 -7.97 12.47 -11.09
N SER A 492 -7.73 11.24 -11.52
CA SER A 492 -8.78 10.22 -11.73
C SER A 492 -8.37 8.85 -11.16
N LEU A 493 -9.37 8.00 -10.92
CA LEU A 493 -9.14 6.62 -10.51
C LEU A 493 -8.81 5.75 -11.72
N HIS A 494 -7.78 4.94 -11.57
CA HIS A 494 -7.35 3.93 -12.52
C HIS A 494 -7.30 2.58 -11.83
N ALA A 495 -7.33 1.49 -12.61
CA ALA A 495 -7.09 0.15 -12.13
C ALA A 495 -6.30 -0.66 -13.14
N ASP A 496 -5.17 -1.21 -12.72
CA ASP A 496 -4.46 -2.25 -13.45
C ASP A 496 -4.95 -3.61 -12.96
N MET A 497 -5.22 -4.54 -13.87
CA MET A 497 -5.74 -5.86 -13.56
C MET A 497 -5.15 -6.91 -14.48
N GLY A 498 -4.96 -8.10 -13.98
CA GLY A 498 -4.49 -9.23 -14.80
C GLY A 498 -4.76 -10.58 -14.16
N ARG A 499 -4.33 -11.62 -14.87
CA ARG A 499 -4.40 -12.99 -14.46
C ARG A 499 -3.05 -13.47 -13.94
N GLY A 500 -3.08 -14.44 -13.09
CA GLY A 500 -1.88 -15.12 -12.61
C GLY A 500 -2.20 -16.49 -12.07
N THR A 501 -1.16 -17.24 -11.77
CA THR A 501 -1.24 -18.54 -11.10
C THR A 501 -0.31 -18.55 -9.91
N VAL A 502 -0.81 -18.91 -8.74
CA VAL A 502 0.02 -19.23 -7.59
C VAL A 502 0.53 -20.67 -7.76
N VAL A 503 1.84 -20.84 -7.64
CA VAL A 503 2.52 -22.12 -7.83
C VAL A 503 3.09 -22.64 -6.51
N SER A 504 3.17 -23.96 -6.37
CA SER A 504 3.92 -24.60 -5.29
C SER A 504 5.38 -24.72 -5.71
N LEU A 505 6.27 -24.30 -4.85
CA LEU A 505 7.70 -24.57 -4.96
C LEU A 505 8.10 -25.67 -3.96
N PRO A 506 9.21 -26.38 -4.18
CA PRO A 506 9.74 -27.34 -3.23
C PRO A 506 9.92 -26.71 -1.84
N PRO A 507 9.74 -27.45 -0.74
CA PRO A 507 9.88 -26.93 0.61
C PRO A 507 11.22 -26.22 0.87
N ALA A 508 12.32 -26.77 0.34
CA ALA A 508 13.65 -26.17 0.49
C ALA A 508 13.77 -24.81 -0.22
N GLU A 509 13.15 -24.69 -1.40
CA GLU A 509 13.14 -23.43 -2.16
C GLU A 509 12.23 -22.37 -1.49
N THR A 510 11.05 -22.77 -1.01
CA THR A 510 10.16 -21.90 -0.23
C THR A 510 10.87 -21.38 1.02
N GLU A 511 11.56 -22.25 1.75
CA GLU A 511 12.33 -21.88 2.96
C GLU A 511 13.49 -20.94 2.62
N ARG A 512 14.21 -21.17 1.51
CA ARG A 512 15.27 -20.28 1.04
C ARG A 512 14.70 -18.88 0.76
N ARG A 513 13.60 -18.79 0.01
CA ARG A 513 12.95 -17.51 -0.32
C ARG A 513 12.44 -16.79 0.93
N TRP A 514 11.94 -17.53 1.92
CA TRP A 514 11.55 -16.93 3.20
C TRP A 514 12.75 -16.32 3.93
N LYS A 515 13.89 -17.03 3.97
CA LYS A 515 15.13 -16.53 4.61
C LYS A 515 15.70 -15.30 3.91
N GLU A 516 15.47 -15.18 2.62
CA GLU A 516 15.88 -14.00 1.82
C GLU A 516 14.89 -12.83 1.88
N THR A 517 13.78 -12.98 2.62
CA THR A 517 12.77 -11.95 2.80
C THR A 517 12.43 -11.77 4.28
N THR A 518 11.16 -11.81 4.66
CA THR A 518 10.72 -11.72 6.05
C THR A 518 10.08 -13.02 6.48
N THR A 519 10.78 -13.77 7.34
CA THR A 519 10.41 -15.13 7.73
C THR A 519 9.09 -15.23 8.50
N GLN A 520 8.67 -14.15 9.16
CA GLN A 520 7.45 -14.10 9.95
C GLN A 520 6.18 -13.84 9.13
N TRP A 521 6.31 -13.46 7.85
CA TRP A 521 5.18 -13.06 7.01
C TRP A 521 4.72 -14.18 6.06
N PRO A 522 3.43 -14.20 5.68
CA PRO A 522 2.96 -15.17 4.70
C PRO A 522 3.66 -14.99 3.36
N ILE A 523 3.80 -16.07 2.60
CA ILE A 523 4.51 -16.07 1.32
C ILE A 523 3.62 -16.63 0.21
N VAL A 524 3.58 -15.93 -0.92
CA VAL A 524 2.84 -16.34 -2.13
C VAL A 524 3.80 -16.33 -3.31
N HIS A 525 3.91 -17.45 -4.00
CA HIS A 525 4.71 -17.62 -5.21
C HIS A 525 3.80 -17.48 -6.43
N ALA A 526 3.86 -16.34 -7.13
CA ALA A 526 2.95 -16.03 -8.22
C ALA A 526 3.67 -15.89 -9.57
N ILE A 527 3.05 -16.43 -10.62
CA ILE A 527 3.38 -16.12 -12.00
C ILE A 527 2.29 -15.19 -12.52
N LEU A 528 2.65 -14.01 -13.00
CA LEU A 528 1.72 -13.06 -13.61
C LEU A 528 1.73 -13.26 -15.13
N HIS A 529 0.56 -13.60 -15.68
CA HIS A 529 0.46 -14.01 -17.07
C HIS A 529 0.70 -12.84 -18.03
N GLY A 530 1.62 -13.02 -18.97
CA GLY A 530 1.93 -12.02 -20.01
C GLY A 530 2.56 -10.73 -19.48
N VAL A 531 3.07 -10.73 -18.24
CA VAL A 531 3.73 -9.58 -17.61
C VAL A 531 5.12 -9.98 -17.17
N SER A 532 6.13 -9.43 -17.80
CA SER A 532 7.53 -9.67 -17.41
C SER A 532 7.91 -8.89 -16.14
N GLN A 533 9.04 -9.26 -15.54
CA GLN A 533 9.61 -8.55 -14.39
C GLN A 533 9.71 -7.04 -14.65
N ASN A 534 10.34 -6.66 -15.75
CA ASN A 534 10.59 -5.25 -16.05
C ASN A 534 9.31 -4.50 -16.40
N GLN A 535 8.36 -5.15 -17.06
CA GLN A 535 7.06 -4.57 -17.36
C GLN A 535 6.25 -4.27 -16.10
N LEU A 536 6.20 -5.21 -15.13
CA LEU A 536 5.50 -4.96 -13.86
C LEU A 536 6.14 -3.80 -13.12
N MET A 537 7.45 -3.82 -12.93
CA MET A 537 8.18 -2.77 -12.19
C MET A 537 8.05 -1.38 -12.83
N ALA A 538 8.01 -1.30 -14.16
CA ALA A 538 7.83 -0.04 -14.87
C ALA A 538 6.39 0.51 -14.77
N ARG A 539 5.40 -0.40 -14.80
CA ARG A 539 3.98 -0.03 -14.84
C ARG A 539 3.38 0.17 -13.45
N HIS A 540 3.69 -0.68 -12.49
CA HIS A 540 2.98 -0.73 -11.20
C HIS A 540 3.15 0.57 -10.41
N LYS A 541 2.03 1.19 -10.01
CA LYS A 541 1.99 2.53 -9.38
C LYS A 541 1.71 2.47 -7.87
N ALA A 542 2.12 1.39 -7.25
CA ALA A 542 2.03 1.16 -5.81
C ALA A 542 3.02 0.07 -5.37
N ASN A 543 3.28 -0.03 -4.08
CA ASN A 543 3.93 -1.20 -3.49
C ASN A 543 2.99 -2.41 -3.41
N HIS A 544 1.70 -2.18 -3.23
CA HIS A 544 0.71 -3.22 -3.02
C HIS A 544 -0.01 -3.67 -4.30
N VAL A 545 -0.33 -4.95 -4.34
CA VAL A 545 -1.22 -5.59 -5.31
C VAL A 545 -2.28 -6.42 -4.58
N ASN A 546 -3.55 -6.28 -4.94
CA ASN A 546 -4.61 -7.12 -4.42
C ASN A 546 -4.66 -8.46 -5.17
N VAL A 547 -4.95 -9.53 -4.43
CA VAL A 547 -5.05 -10.90 -4.96
C VAL A 547 -6.34 -11.54 -4.48
N ALA A 548 -7.06 -12.18 -5.41
CA ALA A 548 -8.21 -13.02 -5.11
C ALA A 548 -8.18 -14.30 -5.95
N TYR A 549 -8.52 -15.42 -5.32
CA TYR A 549 -8.48 -16.75 -5.94
C TYR A 549 -9.76 -17.05 -6.74
N ALA A 550 -9.60 -17.87 -7.77
CA ALA A 550 -10.69 -18.46 -8.52
C ALA A 550 -10.47 -19.98 -8.68
N PRO A 551 -11.55 -20.79 -8.76
CA PRO A 551 -11.42 -22.25 -8.79
C PRO A 551 -10.94 -22.82 -10.13
N SER A 552 -10.99 -22.04 -11.22
CA SER A 552 -10.55 -22.44 -12.55
C SER A 552 -10.14 -21.23 -13.39
N VAL A 553 -9.47 -21.47 -14.50
CA VAL A 553 -9.11 -20.47 -15.53
C VAL A 553 -10.36 -19.72 -15.99
N GLU A 554 -11.42 -20.45 -16.36
CA GLU A 554 -12.68 -19.90 -16.83
C GLU A 554 -13.34 -18.98 -15.80
N MET A 555 -13.40 -19.42 -14.54
CA MET A 555 -14.00 -18.58 -13.47
C MET A 555 -13.14 -17.37 -13.15
N ALA A 556 -11.83 -17.45 -13.30
CA ALA A 556 -10.96 -16.31 -13.11
C ALA A 556 -11.10 -15.29 -14.27
N ASP A 557 -11.30 -15.76 -15.52
CA ASP A 557 -11.62 -14.88 -16.66
C ASP A 557 -12.96 -14.19 -16.46
N LYS A 558 -13.99 -14.95 -16.03
CA LYS A 558 -15.30 -14.38 -15.72
C LYS A 558 -15.23 -13.36 -14.58
N ALA A 559 -14.46 -13.65 -13.53
CA ALA A 559 -14.28 -12.75 -12.40
C ALA A 559 -13.51 -11.47 -12.79
N LEU A 560 -12.44 -11.60 -13.59
CA LEU A 560 -11.70 -10.47 -14.15
C LEU A 560 -12.63 -9.57 -14.98
N ALA A 561 -13.40 -10.15 -15.92
CA ALA A 561 -14.33 -9.41 -16.78
C ALA A 561 -15.44 -8.70 -15.97
N THR A 562 -16.03 -9.40 -14.99
CA THR A 562 -17.08 -8.82 -14.12
C THR A 562 -16.53 -7.66 -13.30
N LYS A 563 -15.34 -7.81 -12.72
CA LYS A 563 -14.71 -6.75 -11.94
C LYS A 563 -14.31 -5.57 -12.81
N ALA A 564 -13.76 -5.81 -14.00
CA ALA A 564 -13.43 -4.77 -14.97
C ALA A 564 -14.67 -3.97 -15.38
N ALA A 565 -15.79 -4.65 -15.64
CA ALA A 565 -17.07 -4.01 -15.94
C ALA A 565 -17.55 -3.15 -14.77
N MET A 566 -17.55 -3.67 -13.55
CA MET A 566 -17.97 -2.92 -12.35
C MET A 566 -17.12 -1.66 -12.14
N LEU A 567 -15.80 -1.77 -12.22
CA LEU A 567 -14.87 -0.65 -12.10
C LEU A 567 -15.13 0.43 -13.16
N ALA A 568 -15.29 0.02 -14.42
CA ALA A 568 -15.57 0.95 -15.53
C ALA A 568 -16.90 1.69 -15.34
N GLU A 569 -17.95 1.02 -14.84
CA GLU A 569 -19.24 1.64 -14.51
C GLU A 569 -19.16 2.59 -13.31
N LEU A 570 -18.21 2.36 -12.39
CA LEU A 570 -17.92 3.29 -11.29
C LEU A 570 -17.11 4.51 -11.72
N GLY A 571 -16.67 4.59 -12.99
CA GLY A 571 -15.90 5.70 -13.53
C GLY A 571 -14.38 5.53 -13.38
N VAL A 572 -13.92 4.33 -13.04
CA VAL A 572 -12.50 3.97 -12.97
C VAL A 572 -11.99 3.64 -14.37
N ARG A 573 -10.81 4.16 -14.75
CA ARG A 573 -10.14 3.77 -16.00
C ARG A 573 -9.43 2.43 -15.80
N VAL A 574 -9.91 1.41 -16.49
CA VAL A 574 -9.42 0.04 -16.34
C VAL A 574 -8.40 -0.28 -17.42
N HIS A 575 -7.28 -0.86 -17.01
CA HIS A 575 -6.23 -1.36 -17.87
C HIS A 575 -6.04 -2.86 -17.62
N LEU A 576 -6.12 -3.66 -18.68
CA LEU A 576 -5.82 -5.08 -18.65
C LEU A 576 -4.32 -5.27 -18.91
N CYS A 577 -3.65 -6.01 -18.02
CA CYS A 577 -2.21 -6.21 -18.09
C CYS A 577 -1.89 -7.68 -18.41
N GLY A 578 -1.15 -7.91 -19.50
CA GLY A 578 -0.67 -9.23 -19.91
C GLY A 578 -1.75 -10.18 -20.44
N VAL A 579 -3.02 -9.82 -20.35
CA VAL A 579 -4.13 -10.57 -20.94
C VAL A 579 -4.47 -9.94 -22.29
N GLY A 580 -4.38 -10.72 -23.37
CA GLY A 580 -4.89 -10.27 -24.66
C GLY A 580 -6.38 -9.89 -24.53
N GLN A 581 -6.81 -8.88 -25.29
CA GLN A 581 -8.25 -8.67 -25.46
C GLN A 581 -8.80 -9.92 -26.17
N ALA A 582 -9.61 -10.73 -25.46
CA ALA A 582 -10.25 -11.90 -26.03
C ALA A 582 -11.23 -11.53 -27.15
#